data_0fe529ec4ccd7e30878d95e846216c89
#
_entry.id   0fe529ec4ccd7e30878d95e846216c89
#
_cell.length_a   1.000
_cell.length_b   1.000
_cell.length_c   1.000
_cell.angle_alpha   90.00
_cell.angle_beta   90.00
_cell.angle_gamma   90.00
#
_symmetry.space_group_name_H-M   'P 1'
#
loop_
_entity.id
_entity.type
_entity.pdbx_description
1 polymer ?
#
loop_
_entity_poly.entity_id
_entity_poly.type
_entity_poly.pdbx_seq_one_letter_code
_entity_poly.pdbx_strand_id
1 'polypeptide(L)'
;MTLLAPADGNELEAMLEYAFKLKTPAAIRYPRGTCRRINDRFVDFDGKNKRLFSGSDADIMAVGPMVSKAVGAREILKKRGYDVGVLKVNILKPLQFDRDETKAKIIFTVEDGVVSGGYGMHVREQVKNDATVCNMGWPDSFIEHGSQEDLYRMYGLDEAGIAKKIIGYIENNA
;
A
#
# COMPACT_ATOMS: atom_id res chain seq x y z
N MET A 1 -0.63 -17.53 -11.98
CA MET A 1 0.59 -16.76 -11.70
C MET A 1 0.39 -15.95 -10.43
N THR A 2 1.36 -16.01 -9.51
CA THR A 2 1.38 -15.20 -8.29
C THR A 2 2.16 -13.92 -8.54
N LEU A 3 1.63 -12.76 -8.10
CA LEU A 3 2.32 -11.47 -8.21
C LEU A 3 2.57 -10.92 -6.81
N LEU A 4 3.84 -10.71 -6.48
CA LEU A 4 4.33 -10.27 -5.18
C LEU A 4 4.93 -8.86 -5.26
N ALA A 5 4.86 -8.11 -4.16
CA ALA A 5 5.45 -6.79 -4.02
C ALA A 5 6.06 -6.62 -2.61
N PRO A 6 7.38 -6.79 -2.47
CA PRO A 6 8.06 -6.62 -1.19
C PRO A 6 8.09 -5.14 -0.77
N ALA A 7 7.97 -4.89 0.54
CA ALA A 7 8.09 -3.55 1.10
C ALA A 7 9.55 -3.12 1.27
N ASP A 8 10.47 -4.08 1.44
CA ASP A 8 11.90 -3.82 1.62
C ASP A 8 12.78 -5.00 1.15
N GLY A 9 14.11 -4.89 1.36
CA GLY A 9 15.08 -5.90 0.92
C GLY A 9 14.98 -7.22 1.67
N ASN A 10 14.64 -7.21 2.94
CA ASN A 10 14.50 -8.44 3.72
C ASN A 10 13.28 -9.23 3.22
N GLU A 11 12.20 -8.52 2.95
CA GLU A 11 10.98 -9.11 2.40
C GLU A 11 11.19 -9.63 0.97
N LEU A 12 12.02 -8.94 0.17
CA LEU A 12 12.41 -9.41 -1.16
C LEU A 12 13.10 -10.77 -1.09
N GLU A 13 14.05 -10.95 -0.15
CA GLU A 13 14.74 -12.23 0.07
C GLU A 13 13.74 -13.34 0.44
N ALA A 14 12.83 -13.06 1.41
CA ALA A 14 11.81 -14.02 1.82
C ALA A 14 10.82 -14.36 0.69
N MET A 15 10.44 -13.37 -0.12
CA MET A 15 9.57 -13.58 -1.28
C MET A 15 10.23 -14.37 -2.41
N LEU A 16 11.53 -14.21 -2.61
CA LEU A 16 12.30 -15.05 -3.55
C LEU A 16 12.27 -16.50 -3.10
N GLU A 17 12.58 -16.77 -1.83
CA GLU A 17 12.50 -18.13 -1.28
C GLU A 17 11.08 -18.73 -1.39
N TYR A 18 10.07 -17.93 -1.10
CA TYR A 18 8.69 -18.33 -1.24
C TYR A 18 8.34 -18.65 -2.71
N ALA A 19 8.72 -17.79 -3.64
CA ALA A 19 8.46 -17.96 -5.07
C ALA A 19 9.09 -19.25 -5.62
N PHE A 20 10.31 -19.61 -5.19
CA PHE A 20 10.95 -20.88 -5.58
C PHE A 20 10.21 -22.12 -5.07
N LYS A 21 9.49 -22.01 -3.98
CA LYS A 21 8.67 -23.12 -3.44
C LYS A 21 7.32 -23.26 -4.14
N LEU A 22 6.88 -22.23 -4.87
CA LEU A 22 5.64 -22.29 -5.65
C LEU A 22 5.81 -23.23 -6.85
N LYS A 23 4.78 -24.06 -7.10
CA LYS A 23 4.73 -24.91 -8.30
C LYS A 23 4.08 -24.22 -9.51
N THR A 24 3.88 -22.91 -9.40
CA THR A 24 3.23 -22.08 -10.42
C THR A 24 4.09 -20.87 -10.73
N PRO A 25 3.97 -20.24 -11.90
CA PRO A 25 4.71 -19.04 -12.23
C PRO A 25 4.48 -17.93 -11.20
N ALA A 26 5.57 -17.26 -10.79
CA ALA A 26 5.54 -16.12 -9.89
C ALA A 26 6.28 -14.94 -10.51
N ALA A 27 5.84 -13.73 -10.19
CA ALA A 27 6.54 -12.49 -10.50
C ALA A 27 6.67 -11.65 -9.23
N ILE A 28 7.83 -11.00 -9.07
CA ILE A 28 8.08 -10.10 -7.93
C ILE A 28 8.34 -8.71 -8.50
N ARG A 29 7.52 -7.74 -8.06
CA ARG A 29 7.64 -6.33 -8.46
C ARG A 29 8.38 -5.56 -7.38
N TYR A 30 9.54 -5.03 -7.70
CA TYR A 30 10.35 -4.19 -6.80
C TYR A 30 10.95 -3.00 -7.56
N PRO A 31 11.22 -1.86 -6.88
CA PRO A 31 11.78 -0.68 -7.53
C PRO A 31 13.24 -0.91 -7.93
N ARG A 32 13.68 -0.18 -8.95
CA ARG A 32 15.10 -0.05 -9.29
C ARG A 32 15.78 0.89 -8.30
N GLY A 33 16.93 0.50 -7.76
CA GLY A 33 17.72 1.35 -6.87
C GLY A 33 18.23 0.61 -5.64
N THR A 34 18.75 1.37 -4.67
CA THR A 34 19.23 0.81 -3.40
C THR A 34 18.06 0.44 -2.52
N CYS A 35 18.02 -0.80 -2.09
CA CYS A 35 16.97 -1.27 -1.19
C CYS A 35 17.29 -0.86 0.24
N ARG A 36 16.38 -0.14 0.88
CA ARG A 36 16.45 0.14 2.32
C ARG A 36 15.87 -1.05 3.07
N ARG A 37 16.50 -1.43 4.20
CA ARG A 37 15.90 -2.35 5.16
C ARG A 37 15.11 -1.51 6.16
N ILE A 38 13.79 -1.71 6.21
CA ILE A 38 12.92 -0.78 6.95
C ILE A 38 12.85 -1.12 8.44
N ASN A 39 12.92 -2.34 8.85
CA ASN A 39 12.99 -2.77 10.26
C ASN A 39 12.66 -4.27 10.37
N ASP A 40 13.26 -4.97 11.30
CA ASP A 40 13.03 -6.41 11.53
C ASP A 40 11.58 -6.77 11.90
N ARG A 41 10.75 -5.77 12.25
CA ARG A 41 9.33 -5.97 12.56
C ARG A 41 8.46 -6.38 11.37
N PHE A 42 8.94 -6.23 10.14
CA PHE A 42 8.13 -6.45 8.93
C PHE A 42 8.63 -7.61 8.06
N VAL A 43 9.63 -8.36 8.54
CA VAL A 43 10.43 -9.31 7.75
C VAL A 43 9.73 -10.64 7.49
N ASP A 44 8.70 -11.01 8.27
CA ASP A 44 8.04 -12.30 8.10
C ASP A 44 7.05 -12.26 6.93
N PHE A 45 7.40 -12.92 5.83
CA PHE A 45 6.48 -13.20 4.74
C PHE A 45 6.02 -14.66 4.77
N ASP A 46 4.77 -14.87 5.14
CA ASP A 46 4.10 -16.17 5.27
C ASP A 46 3.16 -16.49 4.10
N GLY A 47 3.25 -15.74 3.01
CA GLY A 47 2.35 -15.91 1.86
C GLY A 47 1.02 -15.16 2.01
N LYS A 48 0.92 -14.17 2.92
CA LYS A 48 -0.29 -13.38 3.16
C LYS A 48 0.03 -11.88 3.23
N ASN A 49 -1.02 -11.09 3.02
CA ASN A 49 -1.02 -9.69 3.42
C ASN A 49 -1.02 -9.58 4.95
N LYS A 50 -0.46 -8.49 5.50
CA LYS A 50 -0.28 -8.37 6.95
C LYS A 50 -0.82 -7.04 7.48
N ARG A 51 -1.71 -7.12 8.48
CA ARG A 51 -2.14 -5.95 9.26
C ARG A 51 -0.98 -5.48 10.14
N LEU A 52 -0.53 -4.24 9.94
CA LEU A 52 0.52 -3.61 10.76
C LEU A 52 -0.07 -2.82 11.91
N PHE A 53 -1.14 -2.09 11.65
CA PHE A 53 -1.85 -1.27 12.64
C PHE A 53 -3.35 -1.34 12.38
N SER A 54 -4.13 -1.42 13.45
CA SER A 54 -5.58 -1.24 13.39
C SER A 54 -5.93 0.24 13.48
N GLY A 55 -7.10 0.62 12.97
CA GLY A 55 -7.65 1.96 13.06
C GLY A 55 -9.17 1.92 12.94
N SER A 56 -9.84 2.95 13.46
CA SER A 56 -11.30 3.07 13.44
C SER A 56 -11.82 3.98 12.32
N ASP A 57 -11.06 5.02 11.93
CA ASP A 57 -11.53 6.06 11.02
C ASP A 57 -11.36 5.66 9.55
N ALA A 58 -10.24 5.05 9.23
CA ALA A 58 -9.94 4.58 7.89
C ALA A 58 -8.84 3.49 7.91
N ASP A 59 -8.67 2.80 6.78
CA ASP A 59 -7.53 1.90 6.54
C ASP A 59 -6.70 2.36 5.34
N ILE A 60 -5.39 2.23 5.45
CA ILE A 60 -4.44 2.37 4.34
C ILE A 60 -3.98 0.98 3.91
N MET A 61 -4.28 0.58 2.69
CA MET A 61 -3.74 -0.62 2.04
C MET A 61 -2.53 -0.20 1.20
N ALA A 62 -1.34 -0.45 1.70
CA ALA A 62 -0.09 -0.01 1.08
C ALA A 62 0.62 -1.15 0.36
N VAL A 63 0.94 -0.95 -0.93
CA VAL A 63 1.57 -1.93 -1.80
C VAL A 63 3.08 -1.74 -1.84
N GLY A 64 3.82 -2.80 -1.51
CA GLY A 64 5.28 -2.85 -1.65
C GLY A 64 6.00 -1.68 -0.96
N PRO A 65 6.85 -0.91 -1.66
CA PRO A 65 7.66 0.16 -1.06
C PRO A 65 6.81 1.29 -0.44
N MET A 66 5.52 1.41 -0.81
CA MET A 66 4.63 2.41 -0.24
C MET A 66 4.24 2.14 1.21
N VAL A 67 4.56 0.96 1.75
CA VAL A 67 4.33 0.61 3.16
C VAL A 67 5.04 1.60 4.09
N SER A 68 6.29 1.96 3.81
CA SER A 68 7.04 2.92 4.62
C SER A 68 6.37 4.30 4.64
N LYS A 69 5.88 4.75 3.47
CA LYS A 69 5.17 6.02 3.33
C LYS A 69 3.84 6.00 4.07
N ALA A 70 3.10 4.91 3.99
CA ALA A 70 1.83 4.73 4.71
C ALA A 70 2.02 4.74 6.25
N VAL A 71 3.07 4.09 6.74
CA VAL A 71 3.41 4.12 8.18
C VAL A 71 3.77 5.53 8.62
N GLY A 72 4.60 6.25 7.86
CA GLY A 72 4.92 7.65 8.15
C GLY A 72 3.68 8.56 8.11
N ALA A 73 2.80 8.38 7.13
CA ALA A 73 1.53 9.12 7.04
C ALA A 73 0.64 8.84 8.26
N ARG A 74 0.55 7.58 8.70
CA ARG A 74 -0.19 7.22 9.91
C ARG A 74 0.31 7.95 11.15
N GLU A 75 1.61 8.10 11.33
CA GLU A 75 2.17 8.85 12.48
C GLU A 75 1.80 10.35 12.43
N ILE A 76 1.71 10.94 11.24
CA ILE A 76 1.22 12.31 11.06
C ILE A 76 -0.27 12.40 11.42
N LEU A 77 -1.08 11.46 10.92
CA LEU A 77 -2.52 11.37 11.18
C LEU A 77 -2.81 11.20 12.66
N LYS A 78 -2.10 10.30 13.34
CA LYS A 78 -2.23 10.06 14.78
C LYS A 78 -1.97 11.32 15.63
N LYS A 79 -0.95 12.11 15.27
CA LYS A 79 -0.67 13.40 15.94
C LYS A 79 -1.79 14.42 15.78
N ARG A 80 -2.65 14.24 14.76
CA ARG A 80 -3.81 15.08 14.48
C ARG A 80 -5.13 14.50 14.99
N GLY A 81 -5.08 13.39 15.73
CA GLY A 81 -6.25 12.76 16.34
C GLY A 81 -6.99 11.75 15.46
N TYR A 82 -6.45 11.40 14.28
CA TYR A 82 -7.05 10.39 13.40
C TYR A 82 -6.49 9.00 13.71
N ASP A 83 -7.38 8.02 13.90
CA ASP A 83 -7.02 6.62 14.13
C ASP A 83 -7.12 5.82 12.83
N VAL A 84 -6.02 5.72 12.11
CA VAL A 84 -5.95 5.08 10.80
C VAL A 84 -5.14 3.80 10.86
N GLY A 85 -5.73 2.71 10.34
CA GLY A 85 -5.07 1.41 10.22
C GLY A 85 -4.14 1.36 9.01
N VAL A 86 -3.19 0.40 9.04
CA VAL A 86 -2.31 0.11 7.89
C VAL A 86 -2.28 -1.39 7.64
N LEU A 87 -2.66 -1.78 6.44
CA LEU A 87 -2.51 -3.13 5.91
C LEU A 87 -1.36 -3.14 4.88
N LYS A 88 -0.36 -3.97 5.12
CA LYS A 88 0.73 -4.24 4.20
C LYS A 88 0.26 -5.22 3.13
N VAL A 89 0.29 -4.80 1.86
CA VAL A 89 -0.08 -5.62 0.72
C VAL A 89 1.16 -6.18 0.05
N ASN A 90 1.35 -7.47 0.22
CA ASN A 90 2.47 -8.23 -0.33
C ASN A 90 2.08 -9.06 -1.54
N ILE A 91 0.82 -9.49 -1.62
CA ILE A 91 0.29 -10.30 -2.71
C ILE A 91 -0.76 -9.49 -3.47
N LEU A 92 -0.43 -9.20 -4.73
CA LEU A 92 -1.31 -8.46 -5.61
C LEU A 92 -2.19 -9.42 -6.43
N LYS A 93 -1.66 -10.63 -6.72
CA LYS A 93 -2.39 -11.67 -7.45
C LYS A 93 -2.03 -13.06 -6.91
N PRO A 94 -3.01 -13.93 -6.58
CA PRO A 94 -4.44 -13.61 -6.55
C PRO A 94 -4.74 -12.48 -5.57
N LEU A 95 -5.81 -11.71 -5.81
CA LEU A 95 -6.20 -10.65 -4.91
C LEU A 95 -6.58 -11.27 -3.56
N GLN A 96 -5.83 -10.92 -2.52
CA GLN A 96 -6.12 -11.27 -1.15
C GLN A 96 -6.76 -10.06 -0.48
N PHE A 97 -8.07 -10.05 -0.41
CA PHE A 97 -8.84 -9.03 0.27
C PHE A 97 -9.84 -9.71 1.19
N ASP A 98 -9.69 -9.48 2.48
CA ASP A 98 -10.61 -9.95 3.51
C ASP A 98 -11.31 -8.75 4.14
N ARG A 99 -12.64 -8.72 4.01
CA ARG A 99 -13.46 -7.66 4.59
C ARG A 99 -13.45 -7.70 6.12
N ASP A 100 -13.26 -8.86 6.72
CA ASP A 100 -13.16 -9.01 8.18
C ASP A 100 -11.86 -8.42 8.73
N GLU A 101 -10.80 -8.42 7.93
CA GLU A 101 -9.54 -7.75 8.27
C GLU A 101 -9.59 -6.23 8.02
N THR A 102 -10.48 -5.75 7.14
CA THR A 102 -10.59 -4.35 6.74
C THR A 102 -12.01 -3.84 6.98
N LYS A 103 -12.36 -3.62 8.26
CA LYS A 103 -13.71 -3.20 8.68
C LYS A 103 -14.00 -1.72 8.46
N ALA A 104 -12.99 -0.91 8.17
CA ALA A 104 -13.15 0.52 7.94
C ALA A 104 -14.14 0.81 6.79
N LYS A 105 -14.92 1.88 6.95
CA LYS A 105 -15.84 2.37 5.91
C LYS A 105 -15.12 3.14 4.80
N ILE A 106 -13.90 3.60 5.08
CA ILE A 106 -13.04 4.33 4.17
C ILE A 106 -11.73 3.56 4.03
N ILE A 107 -11.37 3.21 2.81
CA ILE A 107 -10.15 2.49 2.48
C ILE A 107 -9.35 3.34 1.50
N PHE A 108 -8.10 3.62 1.84
CA PHE A 108 -7.14 4.25 0.94
C PHE A 108 -6.17 3.20 0.44
N THR A 109 -6.07 3.01 -0.87
CA THR A 109 -4.99 2.19 -1.44
C THR A 109 -3.84 3.09 -1.86
N VAL A 110 -2.60 2.69 -1.58
CA VAL A 110 -1.41 3.45 -1.95
C VAL A 110 -0.45 2.52 -2.67
N GLU A 111 -0.14 2.83 -3.93
CA GLU A 111 0.72 2.01 -4.76
C GLU A 111 1.72 2.84 -5.58
N ASP A 112 2.91 2.32 -5.77
CA ASP A 112 3.92 2.86 -6.70
C ASP A 112 3.64 2.31 -8.12
N GLY A 113 2.49 2.68 -8.63
CA GLY A 113 1.96 2.25 -9.92
C GLY A 113 0.87 3.21 -10.39
N VAL A 114 0.50 3.10 -11.66
CA VAL A 114 -0.60 3.88 -12.23
C VAL A 114 -1.91 3.44 -11.59
N VAL A 115 -2.75 4.40 -11.20
CA VAL A 115 -4.05 4.14 -10.56
C VAL A 115 -4.97 3.38 -11.51
N SER A 116 -4.94 3.73 -12.80
CA SER A 116 -5.73 3.03 -13.84
C SER A 116 -5.23 1.60 -14.02
N GLY A 117 -6.11 0.61 -13.76
CA GLY A 117 -5.75 -0.82 -13.78
C GLY A 117 -4.87 -1.28 -12.62
N GLY A 118 -4.62 -0.42 -11.60
CA GLY A 118 -3.82 -0.74 -10.43
C GLY A 118 -4.54 -1.60 -9.40
N TYR A 119 -3.82 -1.95 -8.33
CA TYR A 119 -4.31 -2.78 -7.23
C TYR A 119 -5.60 -2.21 -6.61
N GLY A 120 -5.65 -0.89 -6.43
CA GLY A 120 -6.79 -0.23 -5.81
C GLY A 120 -8.10 -0.38 -6.58
N MET A 121 -8.06 -0.50 -7.91
CA MET A 121 -9.26 -0.76 -8.71
C MET A 121 -9.82 -2.15 -8.44
N HIS A 122 -8.96 -3.17 -8.30
CA HIS A 122 -9.39 -4.53 -7.96
C HIS A 122 -9.98 -4.61 -6.55
N VAL A 123 -9.41 -3.86 -5.59
CA VAL A 123 -9.99 -3.74 -4.24
C VAL A 123 -11.39 -3.12 -4.31
N ARG A 124 -11.58 -2.05 -5.09
CA ARG A 124 -12.88 -1.40 -5.26
C ARG A 124 -13.94 -2.35 -5.82
N GLU A 125 -13.58 -3.20 -6.78
CA GLU A 125 -14.49 -4.21 -7.33
C GLU A 125 -14.93 -5.23 -6.28
N GLN A 126 -14.05 -5.62 -5.34
CA GLN A 126 -14.37 -6.57 -4.27
C GLN A 126 -15.21 -5.94 -3.16
N VAL A 127 -14.91 -4.71 -2.79
CA VAL A 127 -15.62 -3.96 -1.72
C VAL A 127 -17.04 -3.60 -2.13
N LYS A 128 -17.26 -3.32 -3.42
CA LYS A 128 -18.55 -2.87 -3.97
C LYS A 128 -19.08 -1.63 -3.20
N ASN A 129 -20.22 -1.78 -2.50
CA ASN A 129 -20.89 -0.71 -1.77
C ASN A 129 -20.64 -0.75 -0.25
N ASP A 130 -19.83 -1.68 0.25
CA ASP A 130 -19.62 -1.88 1.69
C ASP A 130 -18.67 -0.85 2.31
N ALA A 131 -17.82 -0.26 1.51
CA ALA A 131 -16.91 0.82 1.90
C ALA A 131 -16.53 1.68 0.70
N THR A 132 -16.08 2.88 0.97
CA THR A 132 -15.52 3.75 -0.07
C THR A 132 -14.04 3.46 -0.24
N VAL A 133 -13.59 3.29 -1.49
CA VAL A 133 -12.17 3.05 -1.83
C VAL A 133 -11.63 4.26 -2.58
N CYS A 134 -10.61 4.89 -2.01
CA CYS A 134 -9.86 6.01 -2.59
C CYS A 134 -8.47 5.54 -3.01
N ASN A 135 -8.18 5.57 -4.31
CA ASN A 135 -6.91 5.08 -4.84
C ASN A 135 -5.89 6.21 -4.93
N MET A 136 -4.68 5.94 -4.45
CA MET A 136 -3.53 6.83 -4.55
C MET A 136 -2.38 6.11 -5.27
N GLY A 137 -1.88 6.72 -6.31
CA GLY A 137 -0.81 6.23 -7.17
C GLY A 137 -0.51 7.26 -8.25
N TRP A 138 0.25 6.87 -9.25
CA TRP A 138 0.58 7.73 -10.38
C TRP A 138 -0.65 7.95 -11.25
N PRO A 139 -0.82 9.18 -11.81
CA PRO A 139 -1.85 9.42 -12.81
C PRO A 139 -1.53 8.64 -14.09
N ASP A 140 -2.56 8.37 -14.90
CA ASP A 140 -2.41 7.78 -16.23
C ASP A 140 -2.01 8.87 -17.23
N SER A 141 -0.78 9.38 -17.05
CA SER A 141 -0.19 10.43 -17.86
C SER A 141 1.34 10.31 -17.83
N PHE A 142 2.01 11.00 -18.73
CA PHE A 142 3.46 11.04 -18.71
C PHE A 142 3.96 11.74 -17.44
N ILE A 143 4.85 11.05 -16.69
CA ILE A 143 5.51 11.59 -15.50
C ILE A 143 6.84 12.19 -15.90
N GLU A 144 7.07 13.44 -15.51
CA GLU A 144 8.31 14.16 -15.81
C GLU A 144 9.54 13.48 -15.15
N HIS A 145 10.71 13.80 -15.70
CA HIS A 145 11.96 13.30 -15.12
C HIS A 145 12.26 14.00 -13.79
N GLY A 146 12.67 13.22 -12.80
CA GLY A 146 13.03 13.73 -11.48
C GLY A 146 13.53 12.63 -10.53
N SER A 147 14.01 13.02 -9.33
CA SER A 147 14.29 12.04 -8.29
C SER A 147 12.98 11.42 -7.80
N GLN A 148 13.03 10.16 -7.38
CA GLN A 148 11.84 9.47 -6.87
C GLN A 148 11.19 10.23 -5.70
N GLU A 149 11.98 10.80 -4.81
CA GLU A 149 11.49 11.56 -3.65
C GLU A 149 10.79 12.87 -4.05
N ASP A 150 11.33 13.60 -5.03
CA ASP A 150 10.71 14.82 -5.56
C ASP A 150 9.39 14.50 -6.27
N LEU A 151 9.36 13.42 -7.06
CA LEU A 151 8.16 12.98 -7.74
C LEU A 151 7.09 12.53 -6.74
N TYR A 152 7.44 11.76 -5.70
CA TYR A 152 6.48 11.42 -4.65
C TYR A 152 5.90 12.66 -3.98
N ARG A 153 6.73 13.67 -3.69
CA ARG A 153 6.27 14.94 -3.10
C ARG A 153 5.34 15.70 -4.04
N MET A 154 5.71 15.80 -5.31
CA MET A 154 4.93 16.51 -6.33
C MET A 154 3.54 15.89 -6.51
N TYR A 155 3.45 14.58 -6.52
CA TYR A 155 2.19 13.86 -6.71
C TYR A 155 1.45 13.52 -5.41
N GLY A 156 2.00 13.92 -4.25
CA GLY A 156 1.42 13.70 -2.93
C GLY A 156 1.37 12.22 -2.55
N LEU A 157 2.42 11.49 -2.91
CA LEU A 157 2.66 10.08 -2.56
C LEU A 157 3.73 9.94 -1.47
N ASP A 158 4.26 11.04 -0.96
CA ASP A 158 5.07 11.08 0.26
C ASP A 158 4.17 11.01 1.52
N GLU A 159 4.76 10.87 2.68
CA GLU A 159 4.05 10.73 3.96
C GLU A 159 3.09 11.89 4.24
N ALA A 160 3.54 13.11 3.96
CA ALA A 160 2.76 14.33 4.18
C ALA A 160 1.59 14.45 3.19
N GLY A 161 1.83 14.15 1.93
CA GLY A 161 0.83 14.17 0.86
C GLY A 161 -0.26 13.13 1.09
N ILE A 162 0.12 11.90 1.46
CA ILE A 162 -0.82 10.83 1.81
C ILE A 162 -1.69 11.27 3.00
N ALA A 163 -1.07 11.75 4.08
CA ALA A 163 -1.79 12.21 5.27
C ALA A 163 -2.76 13.36 4.93
N LYS A 164 -2.32 14.34 4.13
CA LYS A 164 -3.16 15.48 3.70
C LYS A 164 -4.38 15.01 2.90
N LYS A 165 -4.21 14.07 1.97
CA LYS A 165 -5.33 13.53 1.18
C LYS A 165 -6.34 12.79 2.06
N ILE A 166 -5.88 12.02 3.05
CA ILE A 166 -6.73 11.29 3.98
C ILE A 166 -7.53 12.26 4.86
N ILE A 167 -6.89 13.26 5.46
CA ILE A 167 -7.55 14.27 6.27
C ILE A 167 -8.63 14.99 5.44
N GLY A 168 -8.25 15.52 4.29
CA GLY A 168 -9.20 16.24 3.43
C GLY A 168 -10.38 15.37 3.00
N TYR A 169 -10.20 14.07 2.81
CA TYR A 169 -11.30 13.18 2.51
C TYR A 169 -12.22 12.96 3.71
N ILE A 170 -11.65 12.68 4.90
CA ILE A 170 -12.45 12.45 6.11
C ILE A 170 -13.24 13.71 6.48
N GLU A 171 -12.61 14.89 6.48
CA GLU A 171 -13.27 16.15 6.84
C GLU A 171 -14.39 16.55 5.88
N ASN A 172 -14.26 16.22 4.58
CA ASN A 172 -15.30 16.52 3.58
C ASN A 172 -16.46 15.51 3.56
N ASN A 173 -16.35 14.37 4.28
CA ASN A 173 -17.35 13.31 4.29
C ASN A 173 -17.80 12.92 5.73
N ALA A 174 -17.46 13.73 6.74
CA ALA A 174 -17.85 13.57 8.15
C ALA A 174 -19.25 14.11 8.48
#